data_0af6172235708bc4752e8ce025c5802a
#
_entry.id   0af6172235708bc4752e8ce025c5802a
#
_cell.length_a   1.000
_cell.length_b   1.000
_cell.length_c   1.000
_cell.angle_alpha   90.00
_cell.angle_beta   90.00
_cell.angle_gamma   90.00
#
_symmetry.space_group_name_H-M   'P 1'
#
loop_
_entity.id
_entity.type
_entity.pdbx_description
1 polymer ?
#
loop_
_entity_poly.entity_id
_entity_poly.type
_entity_poly.pdbx_seq_one_letter_code
_entity_poly.pdbx_strand_id
1 'polypeptide(L)'
;GLQVMLEFHDEQGFNSYRSHIVRGPERAGGGLLLARPVDSRRTKYRDSCRVPTDLTVHVKDQVHVRRYDAALVNLSFGGALIVTPAQFDFASTVELTLSLPGEPRHHLIGQVIHATGAPHNYNPNDKTYGIRFIDLAPHAAESITRYIWNRLREIYPTV
;
A
#
# COMPACT_ATOMS: atom_id res chain seq x y z
N GLY A 1 25.36 -23.58 8.95
CA GLY A 1 25.62 -22.58 7.90
C GLY A 1 24.91 -21.28 8.19
N LEU A 2 25.42 -20.17 7.67
CA LEU A 2 24.82 -18.87 7.80
C LEU A 2 23.46 -18.87 7.09
N GLN A 3 22.38 -18.48 7.80
CA GLN A 3 21.08 -18.31 7.18
C GLN A 3 21.05 -17.05 6.32
N VAL A 4 20.42 -17.16 5.16
CA VAL A 4 20.24 -16.05 4.21
C VAL A 4 18.81 -16.02 3.72
N MET A 5 18.31 -14.83 3.43
CA MET A 5 17.04 -14.60 2.76
C MET A 5 17.35 -14.03 1.39
N LEU A 6 16.85 -14.71 0.38
CA LEU A 6 16.90 -14.27 -1.01
C LEU A 6 15.59 -13.62 -1.37
N GLU A 7 15.64 -12.39 -1.83
CA GLU A 7 14.47 -11.64 -2.24
C GLU A 7 14.69 -11.11 -3.65
N PHE A 8 13.76 -11.40 -4.53
CA PHE A 8 13.81 -10.91 -5.90
C PHE A 8 12.40 -10.75 -6.49
N HIS A 9 12.31 -9.95 -7.51
CA HIS A 9 11.08 -9.73 -8.28
C HIS A 9 11.17 -10.47 -9.61
N ASP A 10 10.09 -11.14 -9.99
CA ASP A 10 9.88 -11.68 -11.32
C ASP A 10 8.56 -11.15 -11.90
N GLU A 11 8.22 -11.56 -13.12
CA GLU A 11 6.98 -11.16 -13.80
C GLU A 11 5.69 -11.55 -13.05
N GLN A 12 5.78 -12.44 -12.06
CA GLN A 12 4.64 -12.99 -11.33
C GLN A 12 4.55 -12.50 -9.88
N GLY A 13 5.54 -11.75 -9.39
CA GLY A 13 5.48 -11.19 -8.05
C GLY A 13 6.82 -11.07 -7.33
N PHE A 14 6.71 -10.82 -6.05
CA PHE A 14 7.83 -10.80 -5.11
C PHE A 14 8.03 -12.19 -4.53
N ASN A 15 9.24 -12.70 -4.64
CA ASN A 15 9.65 -13.99 -4.13
C ASN A 15 10.62 -13.81 -2.98
N SER A 16 10.40 -14.52 -1.90
CA SER A 16 11.29 -14.58 -0.74
C SER A 16 11.57 -16.03 -0.41
N TYR A 17 12.84 -16.40 -0.35
CA TYR A 17 13.31 -17.76 -0.07
C TYR A 17 14.26 -17.74 1.13
N ARG A 18 13.98 -18.55 2.13
CA ARG A 18 14.89 -18.79 3.24
C ARG A 18 15.80 -19.98 2.92
N SER A 19 17.10 -19.74 2.99
CA SER A 19 18.12 -20.75 2.72
C SER A 19 19.31 -20.58 3.68
N HIS A 20 20.37 -21.36 3.50
CA HIS A 20 21.64 -21.19 4.18
C HIS A 20 22.80 -21.37 3.21
N ILE A 21 23.92 -20.74 3.52
CA ILE A 21 25.15 -20.83 2.71
C ILE A 21 25.78 -22.21 2.94
N VAL A 22 25.93 -22.97 1.87
CA VAL A 22 26.65 -24.26 1.87
C VAL A 22 28.13 -24.03 1.60
N ARG A 23 28.44 -23.13 0.64
CA ARG A 23 29.83 -22.79 0.28
C ARG A 23 29.90 -21.31 -0.06
N GLY A 24 30.86 -20.64 0.53
CA GLY A 24 31.21 -19.25 0.18
C GLY A 24 32.03 -19.15 -1.11
N PRO A 25 32.28 -17.93 -1.60
CA PRO A 25 33.12 -17.71 -2.77
C PRO A 25 34.58 -18.13 -2.48
N GLU A 26 35.12 -18.96 -3.35
CA GLU A 26 36.54 -19.37 -3.25
C GLU A 26 37.52 -18.27 -3.70
N ARG A 27 37.06 -17.27 -4.42
CA ARG A 27 37.78 -16.10 -4.91
C ARG A 27 36.88 -14.86 -4.90
N ALA A 28 37.48 -13.68 -4.85
CA ALA A 28 36.76 -12.43 -5.02
C ALA A 28 35.99 -12.45 -6.35
N GLY A 29 34.66 -12.25 -6.29
CA GLY A 29 33.78 -12.35 -7.44
C GLY A 29 33.21 -13.76 -7.70
N GLY A 30 33.53 -14.76 -6.89
CA GLY A 30 32.94 -16.11 -6.96
C GLY A 30 31.49 -16.15 -6.48
N GLY A 31 30.72 -17.14 -6.96
CA GLY A 31 29.34 -17.36 -6.57
C GLY A 31 29.21 -17.98 -5.17
N LEU A 32 28.07 -17.72 -4.54
CA LEU A 32 27.62 -18.40 -3.32
C LEU A 32 26.84 -19.65 -3.69
N LEU A 33 27.16 -20.77 -3.07
CA LEU A 33 26.34 -21.97 -3.15
C LEU A 33 25.37 -21.97 -1.97
N LEU A 34 24.08 -21.95 -2.28
CA LEU A 34 23.01 -22.00 -1.30
C LEU A 34 22.39 -23.38 -1.25
N ALA A 35 21.95 -23.80 -0.09
CA ALA A 35 21.16 -25.00 0.04
C ALA A 35 19.79 -24.81 -0.63
N ARG A 36 19.12 -25.94 -0.89
CA ARG A 36 17.72 -25.87 -1.33
C ARG A 36 16.90 -25.10 -0.31
N PRO A 37 16.06 -24.12 -0.73
CA PRO A 37 15.22 -23.36 0.19
C PRO A 37 14.37 -24.25 1.09
N VAL A 38 14.34 -23.93 2.37
CA VAL A 38 13.52 -24.64 3.36
C VAL A 38 12.10 -24.08 3.39
N ASP A 39 11.97 -22.80 3.05
CA ASP A 39 10.70 -22.08 3.01
C ASP A 39 10.70 -21.12 1.82
N SER A 40 9.56 -21.03 1.16
CA SER A 40 9.38 -20.10 0.05
C SER A 40 8.05 -19.36 0.22
N ARG A 41 8.11 -18.05 0.14
CA ARG A 41 6.93 -17.20 0.10
C ARG A 41 6.88 -16.48 -1.22
N ARG A 42 5.75 -16.60 -1.90
CA ARG A 42 5.45 -15.82 -3.08
C ARG A 42 4.31 -14.89 -2.77
N THR A 43 4.59 -13.61 -2.84
CA THR A 43 3.56 -12.58 -2.76
C THR A 43 3.27 -12.12 -4.18
N LYS A 44 2.06 -12.38 -4.66
CA LYS A 44 1.63 -11.86 -5.97
C LYS A 44 1.83 -10.35 -6.01
N TYR A 45 2.23 -9.84 -7.16
CA TYR A 45 2.19 -8.40 -7.38
C TYR A 45 0.79 -7.91 -7.04
N ARG A 46 0.73 -6.84 -6.30
CA ARG A 46 -0.49 -6.07 -6.18
C ARG A 46 -0.76 -5.49 -7.56
N ASP A 47 -2.01 -5.59 -8.00
CA ASP A 47 -2.41 -5.09 -9.32
C ASP A 47 -2.15 -3.58 -9.50
N SER A 48 -1.76 -2.88 -8.44
CA SER A 48 -1.46 -1.46 -8.47
C SER A 48 -0.34 -1.06 -7.52
N CYS A 49 0.53 -0.17 -8.00
CA CYS A 49 1.54 0.51 -7.21
C CYS A 49 0.88 1.37 -6.12
N ARG A 50 1.49 1.39 -4.94
CA ARG A 50 1.07 2.24 -3.81
C ARG A 50 2.17 3.23 -3.49
N VAL A 51 1.79 4.48 -3.34
CA VAL A 51 2.70 5.53 -2.91
C VAL A 51 2.35 6.01 -1.50
N PRO A 52 3.32 6.22 -0.61
CA PRO A 52 3.07 6.82 0.69
C PRO A 52 2.61 8.27 0.51
N THR A 53 1.70 8.69 1.38
CA THR A 53 1.21 10.07 1.42
C THR A 53 1.21 10.59 2.85
N ASP A 54 1.12 11.90 2.99
CA ASP A 54 0.95 12.65 4.24
C ASP A 54 -0.32 13.52 4.19
N LEU A 55 -1.25 13.16 3.32
CA LEU A 55 -2.48 13.90 3.09
C LEU A 55 -3.57 13.52 4.10
N THR A 56 -4.54 14.42 4.24
CA THR A 56 -5.80 14.15 4.94
C THR A 56 -6.91 13.91 3.93
N VAL A 57 -7.75 12.93 4.22
CA VAL A 57 -8.97 12.65 3.46
C VAL A 57 -10.17 12.75 4.40
N HIS A 58 -11.27 13.31 3.92
CA HIS A 58 -12.52 13.28 4.68
C HIS A 58 -13.30 12.02 4.31
N VAL A 59 -13.69 11.28 5.32
CA VAL A 59 -14.46 10.04 5.17
C VAL A 59 -15.83 10.21 5.78
N LYS A 60 -16.86 9.83 5.04
CA LYS A 60 -18.23 9.83 5.51
C LYS A 60 -18.78 8.41 5.49
N ASP A 61 -19.29 7.98 6.62
CA ASP A 61 -20.09 6.77 6.74
C ASP A 61 -21.48 7.01 6.15
N GLN A 62 -21.88 6.16 5.22
CA GLN A 62 -23.21 6.26 4.59
C GLN A 62 -24.35 5.93 5.57
N VAL A 63 -24.09 5.08 6.57
CA VAL A 63 -25.13 4.65 7.53
C VAL A 63 -25.39 5.73 8.58
N HIS A 64 -24.35 6.32 9.16
CA HIS A 64 -24.47 7.27 10.27
C HIS A 64 -24.35 8.74 9.84
N VAL A 65 -24.11 9.01 8.57
CA VAL A 65 -23.97 10.37 7.98
C VAL A 65 -22.90 11.24 8.68
N ARG A 66 -21.99 10.62 9.45
CA ARG A 66 -20.89 11.32 10.12
C ARG A 66 -19.70 11.48 9.19
N ARG A 67 -19.06 12.64 9.29
CA ARG A 67 -17.78 12.92 8.61
C ARG A 67 -16.66 12.83 9.61
N TYR A 68 -15.54 12.26 9.16
CA TYR A 68 -14.33 12.11 9.93
C TYR A 68 -13.14 12.54 9.08
N ASP A 69 -12.17 13.16 9.73
CA ASP A 69 -10.86 13.36 9.14
C ASP A 69 -10.06 12.06 9.31
N ALA A 70 -9.43 11.64 8.25
CA ALA A 70 -8.57 10.47 8.25
C ALA A 70 -7.21 10.81 7.65
N ALA A 71 -6.15 10.28 8.24
CA ALA A 71 -4.84 10.33 7.62
C ALA A 71 -4.81 9.35 6.42
N LEU A 72 -4.47 9.85 5.25
CA LEU A 72 -4.26 9.04 4.05
C LEU A 72 -2.81 8.54 4.05
N VAL A 73 -2.60 7.31 4.48
CA VAL A 73 -1.25 6.72 4.65
C VAL A 73 -0.62 6.34 3.32
N ASN A 74 -1.40 5.74 2.44
CA ASN A 74 -0.98 5.47 1.08
C ASN A 74 -2.15 5.49 0.10
N LEU A 75 -1.81 5.70 -1.17
CA LEU A 75 -2.75 5.78 -2.27
C LEU A 75 -2.28 4.90 -3.43
N SER A 76 -3.23 4.25 -4.09
CA SER A 76 -3.02 3.46 -5.31
C SER A 76 -4.14 3.73 -6.32
N PHE A 77 -4.01 3.22 -7.53
CA PHE A 77 -5.06 3.35 -8.56
C PHE A 77 -6.39 2.71 -8.14
N GLY A 78 -6.34 1.65 -7.33
CA GLY A 78 -7.54 0.90 -6.93
C GLY A 78 -8.03 1.18 -5.52
N GLY A 79 -7.33 2.02 -4.72
CA GLY A 79 -7.73 2.22 -3.34
C GLY A 79 -6.77 3.02 -2.49
N ALA A 80 -7.09 3.10 -1.22
CA ALA A 80 -6.37 3.88 -0.22
C ALA A 80 -6.22 3.11 1.10
N LEU A 81 -5.19 3.45 1.86
CA LEU A 81 -5.03 3.06 3.26
C LEU A 81 -5.20 4.32 4.11
N ILE A 82 -6.15 4.28 5.03
CA ILE A 82 -6.46 5.42 5.91
C ILE A 82 -6.35 5.03 7.37
N VAL A 83 -6.04 6.01 8.22
CA VAL A 83 -6.10 5.90 9.69
C VAL A 83 -7.07 6.94 10.22
N THR A 84 -8.03 6.51 11.06
CA THR A 84 -9.11 7.35 11.54
C THR A 84 -9.66 6.85 12.88
N PRO A 85 -10.21 7.72 13.75
CA PRO A 85 -10.93 7.31 14.94
C PRO A 85 -12.32 6.71 14.63
N ALA A 86 -12.81 6.83 13.39
CA ALA A 86 -14.09 6.26 12.99
C ALA A 86 -14.10 4.73 13.09
N GLN A 87 -15.27 4.17 13.32
CA GLN A 87 -15.52 2.73 13.34
C GLN A 87 -16.32 2.38 12.09
N PHE A 88 -15.74 1.60 11.20
CA PHE A 88 -16.41 1.09 10.00
C PHE A 88 -16.47 -0.42 10.05
N ASP A 89 -17.57 -0.99 9.60
CA ASP A 89 -17.71 -2.42 9.45
C ASP A 89 -17.00 -2.92 8.18
N PHE A 90 -16.55 -4.16 8.22
CA PHE A 90 -16.02 -4.82 7.03
C PHE A 90 -17.09 -4.87 5.92
N ALA A 91 -16.66 -4.66 4.69
CA ALA A 91 -17.49 -4.56 3.50
C ALA A 91 -18.47 -3.37 3.46
N SER A 92 -18.49 -2.51 4.48
CA SER A 92 -19.31 -1.28 4.42
C SER A 92 -18.82 -0.34 3.32
N THR A 93 -19.74 0.47 2.82
CA THR A 93 -19.45 1.51 1.83
C THR A 93 -19.25 2.85 2.52
N VAL A 94 -18.20 3.55 2.11
CA VAL A 94 -17.84 4.88 2.62
C VAL A 94 -17.68 5.87 1.46
N GLU A 95 -18.00 7.12 1.72
CA GLU A 95 -17.72 8.23 0.81
C GLU A 95 -16.40 8.89 1.24
N LEU A 96 -15.51 9.12 0.29
CA LEU A 96 -14.23 9.78 0.50
C LEU A 96 -14.22 11.11 -0.24
N THR A 97 -13.77 12.16 0.43
CA THR A 97 -13.47 13.42 -0.23
C THR A 97 -11.96 13.61 -0.25
N LEU A 98 -11.39 13.43 -1.42
CA LEU A 98 -9.94 13.45 -1.66
C LEU A 98 -9.55 14.78 -2.29
N SER A 99 -8.57 15.47 -1.68
CA SER A 99 -7.96 16.68 -2.20
C SER A 99 -6.48 16.41 -2.47
N LEU A 100 -6.12 16.28 -3.73
CA LEU A 100 -4.74 16.10 -4.16
C LEU A 100 -4.11 17.47 -4.50
N PRO A 101 -2.80 17.69 -4.25
CA PRO A 101 -2.12 18.93 -4.58
C PRO A 101 -2.25 19.27 -6.06
N GLY A 102 -2.72 20.49 -6.35
CA GLY A 102 -2.89 20.98 -7.73
C GLY A 102 -4.08 20.40 -8.50
N GLU A 103 -4.89 19.57 -7.85
CA GLU A 103 -6.03 18.90 -8.48
C GLU A 103 -7.37 19.40 -7.87
N PRO A 104 -8.47 19.29 -8.60
CA PRO A 104 -9.79 19.54 -8.03
C PRO A 104 -10.11 18.49 -6.94
N ARG A 105 -11.04 18.85 -6.06
CA ARG A 105 -11.55 17.93 -5.04
C ARG A 105 -12.38 16.83 -5.69
N HIS A 106 -12.12 15.58 -5.30
CA HIS A 106 -12.83 14.42 -5.80
C HIS A 106 -13.68 13.78 -4.72
N HIS A 107 -14.90 13.39 -5.09
CA HIS A 107 -15.80 12.58 -4.27
C HIS A 107 -15.76 11.16 -4.80
N LEU A 108 -15.34 10.23 -3.97
CA LEU A 108 -15.12 8.82 -4.31
C LEU A 108 -16.00 7.95 -3.44
N ILE A 109 -16.42 6.84 -4.01
CA ILE A 109 -17.07 5.76 -3.26
C ILE A 109 -16.05 4.64 -3.05
N GLY A 110 -15.97 4.13 -1.83
CA GLY A 110 -15.09 3.03 -1.51
C GLY A 110 -15.75 1.98 -0.62
N GLN A 111 -15.20 0.79 -0.64
CA GLN A 111 -15.59 -0.32 0.22
C GLN A 111 -14.47 -0.65 1.19
N VAL A 112 -14.78 -0.82 2.45
CA VAL A 112 -13.85 -1.30 3.48
C VAL A 112 -13.52 -2.77 3.21
N ILE A 113 -12.27 -3.07 2.88
CA ILE A 113 -11.79 -4.42 2.57
C ILE A 113 -10.80 -4.97 3.59
N HIS A 114 -10.35 -4.14 4.52
CA HIS A 114 -9.39 -4.51 5.55
C HIS A 114 -9.50 -3.56 6.73
N ALA A 115 -9.32 -4.09 7.95
CA ALA A 115 -9.28 -3.30 9.17
C ALA A 115 -8.23 -3.87 10.15
N THR A 116 -7.40 -3.00 10.72
CA THR A 116 -6.41 -3.34 11.75
C THR A 116 -6.29 -2.21 12.76
N GLY A 117 -5.55 -2.43 13.84
CA GLY A 117 -5.15 -1.36 14.76
C GLY A 117 -4.29 -0.29 14.08
N ALA A 118 -4.25 0.90 14.67
CA ALA A 118 -3.41 1.98 14.16
C ALA A 118 -1.90 1.67 14.37
N PRO A 119 -1.04 2.18 13.48
CA PRO A 119 0.41 2.16 13.69
C PRO A 119 0.81 2.96 14.94
N HIS A 120 2.00 2.68 15.49
CA HIS A 120 2.49 3.28 16.75
C HIS A 120 2.58 4.82 16.75
N ASN A 121 2.67 5.44 15.59
CA ASN A 121 2.74 6.90 15.44
C ASN A 121 1.37 7.58 15.35
N TYR A 122 0.28 6.83 15.51
CA TYR A 122 -1.09 7.33 15.56
C TYR A 122 -1.70 7.12 16.95
N ASN A 123 -2.90 7.69 17.17
CA ASN A 123 -3.61 7.47 18.41
C ASN A 123 -3.94 5.97 18.56
N PRO A 124 -3.68 5.35 19.73
CA PRO A 124 -3.97 3.93 19.97
C PRO A 124 -5.43 3.52 19.75
N ASN A 125 -6.35 4.48 19.85
CA ASN A 125 -7.78 4.25 19.60
C ASN A 125 -8.18 4.34 18.12
N ASP A 126 -7.29 4.86 17.27
CA ASP A 126 -7.54 4.92 15.84
C ASP A 126 -7.47 3.53 15.22
N LYS A 127 -8.02 3.40 14.05
CA LYS A 127 -7.96 2.18 13.23
C LYS A 127 -7.47 2.46 11.84
N THR A 128 -6.83 1.46 11.28
CA THR A 128 -6.36 1.46 9.90
C THR A 128 -7.35 0.71 9.04
N TYR A 129 -7.80 1.33 7.96
CA TYR A 129 -8.71 0.73 6.99
C TYR A 129 -8.11 0.73 5.60
N GLY A 130 -8.16 -0.44 4.95
CA GLY A 130 -7.97 -0.56 3.51
C GLY A 130 -9.28 -0.30 2.80
N ILE A 131 -9.30 0.67 1.91
CA ILE A 131 -10.46 1.06 1.13
C ILE A 131 -10.20 0.74 -0.34
N ARG A 132 -11.08 -0.02 -0.96
CA ARG A 132 -11.11 -0.24 -2.41
C ARG A 132 -12.07 0.74 -3.05
N PHE A 133 -11.63 1.48 -4.07
CA PHE A 133 -12.50 2.38 -4.83
C PHE A 133 -13.52 1.60 -5.65
N ILE A 134 -14.73 2.13 -5.71
CA ILE A 134 -15.84 1.60 -6.51
C ILE A 134 -16.17 2.63 -7.57
N ASP A 135 -16.29 2.20 -8.83
CA ASP A 135 -16.73 3.02 -9.97
C ASP A 135 -16.02 4.38 -10.05
N LEU A 136 -14.69 4.35 -10.03
CA LEU A 136 -13.87 5.54 -10.07
C LEU A 136 -14.11 6.34 -11.37
N ALA A 137 -14.60 7.57 -11.23
CA ALA A 137 -14.85 8.43 -12.37
C ALA A 137 -13.53 8.73 -13.13
N PRO A 138 -13.56 8.81 -14.48
CA PRO A 138 -12.34 8.99 -15.29
C PRO A 138 -11.47 10.18 -14.86
N HIS A 139 -12.06 11.33 -14.56
CA HIS A 139 -11.32 12.50 -14.12
C HIS A 139 -10.63 12.32 -12.75
N ALA A 140 -11.25 11.57 -11.83
CA ALA A 140 -10.63 11.22 -10.55
C ALA A 140 -9.50 10.20 -10.74
N ALA A 141 -9.69 9.23 -11.63
CA ALA A 141 -8.65 8.27 -12.00
C ALA A 141 -7.42 8.95 -12.61
N GLU A 142 -7.61 9.94 -13.48
CA GLU A 142 -6.52 10.73 -14.05
C GLU A 142 -5.75 11.53 -13.01
N SER A 143 -6.45 12.22 -12.09
CA SER A 143 -5.82 12.97 -11.01
C SER A 143 -5.03 12.08 -10.07
N ILE A 144 -5.60 10.93 -9.66
CA ILE A 144 -4.91 9.93 -8.83
C ILE A 144 -3.68 9.39 -9.57
N THR A 145 -3.81 9.06 -10.85
CA THR A 145 -2.71 8.58 -11.69
C THR A 145 -1.56 9.60 -11.72
N ARG A 146 -1.88 10.85 -11.99
CA ARG A 146 -0.90 11.95 -12.05
C ARG A 146 -0.19 12.14 -10.71
N TYR A 147 -0.93 12.12 -9.62
CA TYR A 147 -0.36 12.20 -8.28
C TYR A 147 0.60 11.04 -7.99
N ILE A 148 0.18 9.79 -8.26
CA ILE A 148 1.02 8.61 -8.04
C ILE A 148 2.32 8.70 -8.84
N TRP A 149 2.26 9.07 -10.13
CA TRP A 149 3.45 9.23 -10.95
C TRP A 149 4.39 10.32 -10.45
N ASN A 150 3.85 11.44 -10.00
CA ASN A 150 4.65 12.52 -9.41
C ASN A 150 5.34 12.05 -8.12
N ARG A 151 4.62 11.37 -7.22
CA ARG A 151 5.19 10.81 -6.00
C ARG A 151 6.25 9.76 -6.28
N LEU A 152 6.06 8.91 -7.28
CA LEU A 152 7.09 7.94 -7.68
C LEU A 152 8.37 8.61 -8.16
N ARG A 153 8.27 9.70 -8.93
CA ARG A 153 9.45 10.46 -9.37
C ARG A 153 10.18 11.13 -8.21
N GLU A 154 9.46 11.59 -7.19
CA GLU A 154 10.08 12.15 -5.98
C GLU A 154 10.81 11.07 -5.16
N ILE A 155 10.21 9.88 -5.03
CA ILE A 155 10.78 8.77 -4.26
C ILE A 155 11.93 8.09 -5.02
N TYR A 156 11.79 7.97 -6.33
CA TYR A 156 12.76 7.34 -7.23
C TYR A 156 13.21 8.32 -8.31
N PRO A 157 13.99 9.35 -7.95
CA PRO A 157 14.52 10.24 -8.96
C PRO A 157 15.38 9.42 -9.92
N THR A 158 15.05 9.46 -11.20
CA THR A 158 15.91 8.90 -12.25
C THR A 158 17.23 9.64 -12.20
N VAL A 159 18.32 8.90 -11.91
CA VAL A 159 19.70 9.39 -11.96
C VAL A 159 20.07 9.72 -13.40
#